data_70e29e6caeefa521f1c04713e8df6304
#
_entry.id   70e29e6caeefa521f1c04713e8df6304
#
_cell.length_a   1.000
_cell.length_b   1.000
_cell.length_c   1.000
_cell.angle_alpha   90.00
_cell.angle_beta   90.00
_cell.angle_gamma   90.00
#
_symmetry.space_group_name_H-M   'P 1'
#
loop_
_entity.id
_entity.type
_entity.pdbx_description
1 polymer ?
#
loop_
_entity_poly.entity_id
_entity_poly.type
_entity_poly.pdbx_seq_one_letter_code
_entity_poly.pdbx_strand_id
1 'polypeptide(L)'
;WGYMLAMNIFVVFPIALALSRYGRVRLGEPDSRPEFSTLSWFAMLFSAGMGIGLVFYGVGEPLYHLLTPPFGATPGSAKAAEDAMRISFFHWGLHPWAGYAVIALSMAFFQFRKGAPGLMSSMFLPILGEKGLSGPVGKSIDILAIFATVAGIATSLGLGTLQINSGLKYLFGLPQNVTTQLAIIAVLAVIYTGTAVTGIDRGIKAISNLNLFLACLLVVALFVLGPTLAIIESLMTGIGDYLSTVVSESFSMAPWGGDYKQWMGWWTLFYWAWWIAWAPFVGSFIARISRGRTIREFVAGVLIVPALGSFCWFAVFGGAGLHLELSHAASIAKQVTADIST
;
A
#
# COMPACT_ATOMS: atom_id res chain seq x y z
N TRP A 1 19.22 -2.37 6.67
CA TRP A 1 19.65 -1.21 5.86
C TRP A 1 19.27 -1.37 4.39
N GLY A 2 19.38 -2.57 3.82
CA GLY A 2 19.10 -2.82 2.40
C GLY A 2 17.72 -2.34 1.94
N TYR A 3 16.67 -2.65 2.69
CA TYR A 3 15.32 -2.18 2.39
C TYR A 3 15.19 -0.65 2.44
N MET A 4 15.78 0.00 3.45
CA MET A 4 15.77 1.47 3.54
C MET A 4 16.44 2.11 2.34
N LEU A 5 17.65 1.63 1.99
CA LEU A 5 18.37 2.14 0.83
C LEU A 5 17.58 1.93 -0.47
N ALA A 6 17.04 0.73 -0.68
CA ALA A 6 16.24 0.42 -1.87
C ALA A 6 15.03 1.34 -2.01
N MET A 7 14.26 1.52 -0.93
CA MET A 7 13.07 2.36 -0.95
C MET A 7 13.40 3.83 -1.18
N ASN A 8 14.50 4.33 -0.62
CA ASN A 8 14.97 5.69 -0.91
C ASN A 8 15.37 5.87 -2.38
N ILE A 9 16.08 4.90 -2.96
CA ILE A 9 16.39 4.90 -4.38
C ILE A 9 15.10 4.88 -5.21
N PHE A 10 14.11 4.07 -4.81
CA PHE A 10 12.83 3.98 -5.50
C PHE A 10 12.04 5.29 -5.45
N VAL A 11 12.16 6.09 -4.40
CA VAL A 11 11.56 7.43 -4.34
C VAL A 11 12.31 8.41 -5.25
N VAL A 12 13.64 8.47 -5.12
CA VAL A 12 14.46 9.48 -5.82
C VAL A 12 14.48 9.23 -7.33
N PHE A 13 14.65 7.96 -7.75
CA PHE A 13 14.83 7.61 -9.17
C PHE A 13 13.67 8.02 -10.07
N PRO A 14 12.41 7.63 -9.82
CA PRO A 14 11.31 8.02 -10.70
C PRO A 14 11.04 9.53 -10.69
N ILE A 15 11.23 10.20 -9.53
CA ILE A 15 11.09 11.67 -9.45
C ILE A 15 12.16 12.34 -10.32
N ALA A 16 13.44 11.96 -10.20
CA ALA A 16 14.52 12.49 -11.01
C ALA A 16 14.25 12.24 -12.51
N LEU A 17 13.77 11.06 -12.86
CA LEU A 17 13.44 10.71 -14.24
C LEU A 17 12.28 11.57 -14.77
N ALA A 18 11.22 11.78 -13.98
CA ALA A 18 10.09 12.62 -14.35
C ALA A 18 10.46 14.10 -14.55
N LEU A 19 11.39 14.62 -13.74
CA LEU A 19 11.89 15.99 -13.83
C LEU A 19 12.87 16.19 -15.01
N SER A 20 13.53 15.12 -15.46
CA SER A 20 14.48 15.14 -16.57
C SER A 20 13.79 15.30 -17.93
N ARG A 21 14.59 15.37 -19.00
CA ARG A 21 14.13 15.32 -20.39
C ARG A 21 13.35 14.04 -20.73
N TYR A 22 13.63 12.94 -20.03
CA TYR A 22 12.97 11.65 -20.21
C TYR A 22 11.52 11.65 -19.69
N GLY A 23 11.15 12.59 -18.82
CA GLY A 23 9.77 12.74 -18.36
C GLY A 23 8.73 12.94 -19.46
N ARG A 24 9.16 13.38 -20.67
CA ARG A 24 8.29 13.54 -21.86
C ARG A 24 8.13 12.25 -22.67
N VAL A 25 8.89 11.21 -22.37
CA VAL A 25 8.80 9.93 -23.10
C VAL A 25 7.46 9.27 -22.79
N ARG A 26 6.78 8.76 -23.83
CA ARG A 26 5.52 8.05 -23.69
C ARG A 26 5.75 6.56 -23.40
N LEU A 27 4.93 6.00 -22.56
CA LEU A 27 4.84 4.58 -22.26
C LEU A 27 4.00 3.88 -23.35
N GLY A 28 4.59 3.74 -24.51
CA GLY A 28 3.98 3.26 -25.75
C GLY A 28 4.71 3.82 -26.97
N GLU A 29 4.10 3.70 -28.13
CA GLU A 29 4.60 4.33 -29.35
C GLU A 29 4.61 5.86 -29.19
N PRO A 30 5.42 6.61 -29.99
CA PRO A 30 5.54 8.06 -29.87
C PRO A 30 4.18 8.79 -29.93
N ASP A 31 3.27 8.31 -30.76
CA ASP A 31 1.95 8.92 -31.00
C ASP A 31 0.82 8.28 -30.19
N SER A 32 1.14 7.30 -29.31
CA SER A 32 0.14 6.64 -28.49
C SER A 32 -0.55 7.63 -27.55
N ARG A 33 -1.87 7.48 -27.42
CA ARG A 33 -2.67 8.24 -26.45
C ARG A 33 -2.99 7.37 -25.23
N PRO A 34 -3.24 7.98 -24.06
CA PRO A 34 -3.71 7.23 -22.90
C PRO A 34 -4.95 6.41 -23.21
N GLU A 35 -4.94 5.14 -22.85
CA GLU A 35 -6.06 4.21 -23.05
C GLU A 35 -7.26 4.56 -22.16
N PHE A 36 -7.01 5.13 -20.99
CA PHE A 36 -8.03 5.53 -20.01
C PHE A 36 -8.01 7.05 -19.79
N SER A 37 -9.18 7.64 -19.54
CA SER A 37 -9.27 9.03 -19.08
C SER A 37 -8.48 9.23 -17.78
N THR A 38 -8.07 10.46 -17.49
CA THR A 38 -7.29 10.74 -16.27
C THR A 38 -8.06 10.38 -15.01
N LEU A 39 -9.36 10.67 -14.95
CA LEU A 39 -10.19 10.33 -13.80
C LEU A 39 -10.33 8.81 -13.60
N SER A 40 -10.59 8.06 -14.68
CA SER A 40 -10.66 6.59 -14.61
C SER A 40 -9.32 5.98 -14.19
N TRP A 41 -8.22 6.52 -14.69
CA TRP A 41 -6.89 6.07 -14.32
C TRP A 41 -6.59 6.33 -12.84
N PHE A 42 -6.93 7.51 -12.31
CA PHE A 42 -6.80 7.83 -10.87
C PHE A 42 -7.65 6.90 -10.01
N ALA A 43 -8.88 6.62 -10.42
CA ALA A 43 -9.74 5.67 -9.72
C ALA A 43 -9.14 4.26 -9.70
N MET A 44 -8.56 3.79 -10.81
CA MET A 44 -7.87 2.50 -10.86
C MET A 44 -6.58 2.47 -10.03
N LEU A 45 -5.79 3.55 -10.02
CA LEU A 45 -4.62 3.66 -9.14
C LEU A 45 -5.01 3.59 -7.67
N PHE A 46 -6.03 4.33 -7.26
CA PHE A 46 -6.56 4.29 -5.90
C PHE A 46 -7.07 2.88 -5.54
N SER A 47 -7.85 2.26 -6.44
CA SER A 47 -8.35 0.91 -6.23
C SER A 47 -7.24 -0.14 -6.08
N ALA A 48 -6.11 0.04 -6.75
CA ALA A 48 -4.93 -0.83 -6.58
C ALA A 48 -4.34 -0.76 -5.16
N GLY A 49 -4.50 0.37 -4.48
CA GLY A 49 -4.03 0.59 -3.12
C GLY A 49 -5.03 0.21 -2.02
N MET A 50 -6.31 0.09 -2.37
CA MET A 50 -7.39 -0.25 -1.43
C MET A 50 -7.41 -1.75 -1.15
N GLY A 51 -6.34 -2.24 -0.57
CA GLY A 51 -6.21 -3.63 -0.14
C GLY A 51 -6.55 -3.81 1.35
N ILE A 52 -6.55 -5.08 1.79
CA ILE A 52 -6.84 -5.45 3.18
C ILE A 52 -5.87 -4.80 4.17
N GLY A 53 -4.62 -4.54 3.77
CA GLY A 53 -3.65 -3.85 4.61
C GLY A 53 -4.12 -2.47 5.03
N LEU A 54 -4.65 -1.68 4.09
CA LEU A 54 -5.17 -0.34 4.38
C LEU A 54 -6.38 -0.40 5.34
N VAL A 55 -7.26 -1.41 5.16
CA VAL A 55 -8.41 -1.61 6.04
C VAL A 55 -7.97 -2.07 7.43
N PHE A 56 -7.02 -3.01 7.50
CA PHE A 56 -6.50 -3.55 8.76
C PHE A 56 -5.73 -2.50 9.57
N TYR A 57 -4.77 -1.82 8.94
CA TYR A 57 -3.90 -0.88 9.63
C TYR A 57 -4.46 0.55 9.73
N GLY A 58 -5.54 0.89 9.02
CA GLY A 58 -6.11 2.23 9.02
C GLY A 58 -6.52 2.76 10.39
N VAL A 59 -6.91 1.86 11.30
CA VAL A 59 -7.18 2.15 12.73
C VAL A 59 -6.07 1.56 13.60
N GLY A 60 -5.63 0.33 13.29
CA GLY A 60 -4.72 -0.44 14.13
C GLY A 60 -3.36 0.22 14.31
N GLU A 61 -2.76 0.73 13.25
CA GLU A 61 -1.42 1.33 13.31
C GLU A 61 -1.40 2.63 14.12
N PRO A 62 -2.27 3.64 13.87
CA PRO A 62 -2.31 4.84 14.69
C PRO A 62 -2.55 4.56 16.18
N LEU A 63 -3.47 3.67 16.51
CA LEU A 63 -3.74 3.31 17.91
C LEU A 63 -2.59 2.54 18.56
N TYR A 64 -1.90 1.68 17.81
CA TYR A 64 -0.70 1.01 18.32
C TYR A 64 0.38 2.03 18.67
N HIS A 65 0.68 2.97 17.77
CA HIS A 65 1.72 3.98 18.00
C HIS A 65 1.31 5.01 19.06
N LEU A 66 0.02 5.24 19.29
CA LEU A 66 -0.44 6.02 20.42
C LEU A 66 0.00 5.42 21.77
N LEU A 67 -0.11 4.08 21.92
CA LEU A 67 0.24 3.38 23.16
C LEU A 67 1.73 2.99 23.25
N THR A 68 2.39 2.85 22.11
CA THR A 68 3.81 2.46 22.02
C THR A 68 4.58 3.43 21.09
N PRO A 69 4.69 4.72 21.48
CA PRO A 69 5.31 5.72 20.63
C PRO A 69 6.83 5.49 20.52
N PRO A 70 7.39 5.42 19.29
CA PRO A 70 8.80 5.08 19.10
C PRO A 70 9.79 6.22 19.38
N PHE A 71 9.31 7.46 19.44
CA PHE A 71 10.16 8.66 19.56
C PHE A 71 10.17 9.28 20.96
N GLY A 72 9.77 8.53 22.00
CA GLY A 72 9.85 8.96 23.38
C GLY A 72 8.72 9.88 23.83
N ALA A 73 7.65 10.05 23.04
CA ALA A 73 6.43 10.70 23.52
C ALA A 73 5.78 9.87 24.64
N THR A 74 5.07 10.52 25.55
CA THR A 74 4.32 9.82 26.59
C THR A 74 3.17 9.02 25.95
N PRO A 75 3.04 7.71 26.22
CA PRO A 75 1.93 6.92 25.73
C PRO A 75 0.56 7.56 26.04
N GLY A 76 -0.35 7.55 25.08
CA GLY A 76 -1.67 8.15 25.23
C GLY A 76 -1.71 9.67 25.24
N SER A 77 -0.62 10.36 24.92
CA SER A 77 -0.58 11.82 24.84
C SER A 77 -0.97 12.35 23.47
N ALA A 78 -1.33 13.63 23.38
CA ALA A 78 -1.58 14.31 22.09
C ALA A 78 -0.35 14.24 21.18
N LYS A 79 0.87 14.37 21.72
CA LYS A 79 2.11 14.23 20.94
C LYS A 79 2.29 12.83 20.39
N ALA A 80 1.95 11.77 21.15
CA ALA A 80 1.97 10.40 20.66
C ALA A 80 0.96 10.18 19.52
N ALA A 81 -0.19 10.84 19.55
CA ALA A 81 -1.18 10.78 18.48
C ALA A 81 -0.71 11.48 17.19
N GLU A 82 -0.08 12.66 17.30
CA GLU A 82 0.55 13.34 16.17
C GLU A 82 1.63 12.46 15.52
N ASP A 83 2.54 11.92 16.35
CA ASP A 83 3.60 11.01 15.88
C ASP A 83 3.01 9.75 15.23
N ALA A 84 1.93 9.20 15.78
CA ALA A 84 1.24 8.03 15.24
C ALA A 84 0.67 8.27 13.83
N MET A 85 0.03 9.42 13.62
CA MET A 85 -0.49 9.81 12.30
C MET A 85 0.64 10.05 11.30
N ARG A 86 1.69 10.76 11.71
CA ARG A 86 2.88 11.03 10.90
C ARG A 86 3.57 9.75 10.45
N ILE A 87 3.77 8.80 11.36
CA ILE A 87 4.35 7.48 11.07
C ILE A 87 3.48 6.71 10.08
N SER A 88 2.17 6.68 10.31
CA SER A 88 1.23 6.00 9.40
C SER A 88 1.28 6.62 7.99
N PHE A 89 1.37 7.94 7.88
CA PHE A 89 1.55 8.61 6.59
C PHE A 89 2.91 8.29 5.96
N PHE A 90 3.97 8.10 6.74
CA PHE A 90 5.26 7.67 6.24
C PHE A 90 5.22 6.26 5.66
N HIS A 91 4.58 5.32 6.35
CA HIS A 91 4.49 3.94 5.91
C HIS A 91 3.58 3.73 4.68
N TRP A 92 2.56 4.58 4.49
CA TRP A 92 1.54 4.45 3.44
C TRP A 92 1.58 5.56 2.39
N GLY A 93 2.56 6.45 2.48
CA GLY A 93 2.76 7.60 1.59
C GLY A 93 3.58 7.29 0.34
N LEU A 94 4.59 8.12 0.06
CA LEU A 94 5.36 8.06 -1.18
C LEU A 94 6.15 6.77 -1.37
N HIS A 95 6.69 6.18 -0.30
CA HIS A 95 7.61 5.04 -0.38
C HIS A 95 7.00 3.80 -1.03
N PRO A 96 5.85 3.25 -0.56
CA PRO A 96 5.22 2.10 -1.21
C PRO A 96 4.92 2.36 -2.69
N TRP A 97 4.37 3.51 -2.99
CA TRP A 97 4.00 3.87 -4.36
C TRP A 97 5.22 4.07 -5.27
N ALA A 98 6.33 4.54 -4.72
CA ALA A 98 7.61 4.61 -5.43
C ALA A 98 8.16 3.22 -5.75
N GLY A 99 8.08 2.27 -4.82
CA GLY A 99 8.43 0.87 -5.07
C GLY A 99 7.62 0.27 -6.22
N TYR A 100 6.31 0.49 -6.23
CA TYR A 100 5.46 0.06 -7.33
C TYR A 100 5.73 0.82 -8.64
N ALA A 101 5.99 2.13 -8.55
CA ALA A 101 6.26 2.97 -9.71
C ALA A 101 7.52 2.54 -10.47
N VAL A 102 8.59 2.16 -9.79
CA VAL A 102 9.83 1.71 -10.44
C VAL A 102 9.59 0.46 -11.29
N ILE A 103 8.91 -0.53 -10.71
CA ILE A 103 8.57 -1.77 -11.41
C ILE A 103 7.59 -1.49 -12.56
N ALA A 104 6.50 -0.76 -12.28
CA ALA A 104 5.47 -0.47 -13.27
C ALA A 104 6.00 0.36 -14.44
N LEU A 105 6.83 1.37 -14.16
CA LEU A 105 7.46 2.21 -15.18
C LEU A 105 8.37 1.40 -16.09
N SER A 106 9.21 0.56 -15.49
CA SER A 106 10.12 -0.31 -16.22
C SER A 106 9.35 -1.30 -17.09
N MET A 107 8.35 -1.99 -16.53
CA MET A 107 7.49 -2.90 -17.29
C MET A 107 6.77 -2.21 -18.43
N ALA A 108 6.11 -1.07 -18.17
CA ALA A 108 5.40 -0.32 -19.20
C ALA A 108 6.33 0.15 -20.33
N PHE A 109 7.54 0.60 -19.99
CA PHE A 109 8.52 1.03 -20.98
C PHE A 109 8.98 -0.13 -21.86
N PHE A 110 9.40 -1.26 -21.26
CA PHE A 110 9.89 -2.40 -22.06
C PHE A 110 8.77 -3.08 -22.82
N GLN A 111 7.58 -3.24 -22.22
CA GLN A 111 6.45 -3.90 -22.87
C GLN A 111 5.86 -3.03 -23.99
N PHE A 112 5.49 -1.79 -23.70
CA PHE A 112 4.71 -0.98 -24.66
C PHE A 112 5.56 -0.16 -25.61
N ARG A 113 6.80 0.18 -25.23
CA ARG A 113 7.67 0.97 -26.10
C ARG A 113 8.74 0.14 -26.80
N LYS A 114 9.18 -0.97 -26.19
CA LYS A 114 10.20 -1.85 -26.76
C LYS A 114 9.64 -3.16 -27.32
N GLY A 115 8.34 -3.43 -27.13
CA GLY A 115 7.70 -4.64 -27.62
C GLY A 115 8.14 -5.93 -26.92
N ALA A 116 8.80 -5.81 -25.74
CA ALA A 116 9.23 -6.96 -24.97
C ALA A 116 8.03 -7.67 -24.30
N PRO A 117 8.14 -8.95 -23.97
CA PRO A 117 7.11 -9.66 -23.20
C PRO A 117 6.79 -8.96 -21.86
N GLY A 118 5.55 -9.07 -21.38
CA GLY A 118 5.13 -8.53 -20.09
C GLY A 118 5.62 -9.36 -18.90
N LEU A 119 6.91 -9.67 -18.86
CA LEU A 119 7.58 -10.46 -17.83
C LEU A 119 8.53 -9.59 -17.02
N MET A 120 8.78 -9.98 -15.77
CA MET A 120 9.73 -9.24 -14.90
C MET A 120 11.14 -9.29 -15.47
N SER A 121 11.54 -10.41 -16.04
CA SER A 121 12.83 -10.55 -16.72
C SER A 121 13.04 -9.55 -17.85
N SER A 122 11.98 -9.14 -18.55
CA SER A 122 12.05 -8.19 -19.68
C SER A 122 12.65 -6.83 -19.31
N MET A 123 12.54 -6.41 -18.06
CA MET A 123 13.17 -5.18 -17.57
C MET A 123 14.71 -5.23 -17.61
N PHE A 124 15.27 -6.43 -17.63
CA PHE A 124 16.71 -6.67 -17.69
C PHE A 124 17.25 -6.88 -19.11
N LEU A 125 16.40 -6.68 -20.13
CA LEU A 125 16.79 -6.82 -21.55
C LEU A 125 18.11 -6.08 -21.90
N PRO A 126 18.34 -4.84 -21.44
CA PRO A 126 19.59 -4.13 -21.75
C PRO A 126 20.84 -4.75 -21.14
N ILE A 127 20.70 -5.52 -20.07
CA ILE A 127 21.81 -6.15 -19.34
C ILE A 127 22.04 -7.57 -19.80
N LEU A 128 20.96 -8.34 -19.96
CA LEU A 128 21.03 -9.77 -20.24
C LEU A 128 20.96 -10.13 -21.74
N GLY A 129 20.45 -9.21 -22.57
CA GLY A 129 20.12 -9.48 -23.96
C GLY A 129 19.03 -10.54 -24.13
N GLU A 130 18.55 -10.78 -25.35
CA GLU A 130 17.47 -11.74 -25.64
C GLU A 130 17.80 -13.18 -25.24
N LYS A 131 19.06 -13.60 -25.45
CA LYS A 131 19.52 -14.95 -25.06
C LYS A 131 19.52 -15.14 -23.55
N GLY A 132 19.90 -14.12 -22.78
CA GLY A 132 19.91 -14.16 -21.32
C GLY A 132 18.48 -14.21 -20.75
N LEU A 133 17.53 -13.49 -21.37
CA LEU A 133 16.12 -13.52 -20.98
C LEU A 133 15.47 -14.89 -21.22
N SER A 134 15.76 -15.52 -22.33
CA SER A 134 15.24 -16.86 -22.68
C SER A 134 15.91 -17.98 -21.87
N GLY A 135 17.06 -17.69 -21.27
CA GLY A 135 17.91 -18.62 -20.54
C GLY A 135 17.50 -18.81 -19.06
N PRO A 136 18.31 -19.57 -18.31
CA PRO A 136 18.02 -19.85 -16.90
C PRO A 136 17.92 -18.59 -16.03
N VAL A 137 18.71 -17.55 -16.31
CA VAL A 137 18.73 -16.31 -15.54
C VAL A 137 17.39 -15.57 -15.65
N GLY A 138 16.87 -15.37 -16.87
CA GLY A 138 15.57 -14.75 -17.09
C GLY A 138 14.44 -15.53 -16.42
N LYS A 139 14.43 -16.85 -16.59
CA LYS A 139 13.45 -17.74 -15.92
C LYS A 139 13.53 -17.66 -14.40
N SER A 140 14.73 -17.58 -13.82
CA SER A 140 14.91 -17.45 -12.37
C SER A 140 14.33 -16.12 -11.86
N ILE A 141 14.52 -15.02 -12.60
CA ILE A 141 13.93 -13.71 -12.24
C ILE A 141 12.40 -13.81 -12.22
N ASP A 142 11.79 -14.41 -13.24
CA ASP A 142 10.33 -14.55 -13.31
C ASP A 142 9.78 -15.47 -12.21
N ILE A 143 10.47 -16.58 -11.90
CA ILE A 143 10.11 -17.48 -10.81
C ILE A 143 10.20 -16.77 -9.45
N LEU A 144 11.28 -16.02 -9.20
CA LEU A 144 11.42 -15.25 -7.96
C LEU A 144 10.33 -14.17 -7.81
N ALA A 145 9.94 -13.52 -8.91
CA ALA A 145 8.84 -12.56 -8.91
C ALA A 145 7.49 -13.20 -8.57
N ILE A 146 7.23 -14.40 -9.12
CA ILE A 146 6.03 -15.19 -8.79
C ILE A 146 6.06 -15.59 -7.31
N PHE A 147 7.21 -16.08 -6.82
CA PHE A 147 7.36 -16.48 -5.42
C PHE A 147 7.14 -15.31 -4.46
N ALA A 148 7.72 -14.13 -4.75
CA ALA A 148 7.49 -12.91 -3.98
C ALA A 148 6.00 -12.51 -3.98
N THR A 149 5.34 -12.58 -5.13
CA THR A 149 3.89 -12.30 -5.26
C THR A 149 3.06 -13.25 -4.40
N VAL A 150 3.35 -14.55 -4.43
CA VAL A 150 2.64 -15.54 -3.60
C VAL A 150 2.82 -15.25 -2.11
N ALA A 151 4.03 -14.91 -1.67
CA ALA A 151 4.29 -14.52 -0.27
C ALA A 151 3.50 -13.26 0.13
N GLY A 152 3.44 -12.24 -0.75
CA GLY A 152 2.66 -11.03 -0.53
C GLY A 152 1.15 -11.31 -0.44
N ILE A 153 0.61 -12.16 -1.32
CA ILE A 153 -0.80 -12.58 -1.29
C ILE A 153 -1.10 -13.35 -0.01
N ALA A 154 -0.23 -14.27 0.40
CA ALA A 154 -0.41 -15.04 1.63
C ALA A 154 -0.47 -14.14 2.87
N THR A 155 0.39 -13.13 2.97
CA THR A 155 0.37 -12.13 4.03
C THR A 155 -0.96 -11.38 4.06
N SER A 156 -1.42 -10.89 2.92
CA SER A 156 -2.69 -10.14 2.83
C SER A 156 -3.91 -11.02 3.14
N LEU A 157 -3.93 -12.25 2.65
CA LEU A 157 -5.00 -13.20 2.96
C LEU A 157 -5.03 -13.54 4.46
N GLY A 158 -3.85 -13.69 5.08
CA GLY A 158 -3.72 -13.91 6.51
C GLY A 158 -4.31 -12.76 7.32
N LEU A 159 -3.86 -11.53 7.08
CA LEU A 159 -4.40 -10.33 7.74
C LEU A 159 -5.90 -10.17 7.54
N GLY A 160 -6.40 -10.39 6.31
CA GLY A 160 -7.83 -10.34 6.02
C GLY A 160 -8.65 -11.38 6.78
N THR A 161 -8.13 -12.59 6.87
CA THR A 161 -8.78 -13.68 7.62
C THR A 161 -8.84 -13.36 9.11
N LEU A 162 -7.77 -12.84 9.69
CA LEU A 162 -7.74 -12.42 11.10
C LEU A 162 -8.76 -11.30 11.36
N GLN A 163 -8.81 -10.29 10.50
CA GLN A 163 -9.76 -9.19 10.63
C GLN A 163 -11.21 -9.64 10.51
N ILE A 164 -11.53 -10.48 9.52
CA ILE A 164 -12.88 -11.05 9.35
C ILE A 164 -13.23 -11.89 10.57
N ASN A 165 -12.33 -12.75 11.07
CA ASN A 165 -12.59 -13.57 12.25
C ASN A 165 -12.81 -12.72 13.50
N SER A 166 -12.06 -11.64 13.70
CA SER A 166 -12.26 -10.70 14.80
C SER A 166 -13.64 -10.02 14.71
N GLY A 167 -14.02 -9.54 13.52
CA GLY A 167 -15.35 -8.96 13.29
C GLY A 167 -16.49 -9.95 13.53
N LEU A 168 -16.35 -11.19 13.07
CA LEU A 168 -17.36 -12.25 13.30
C LEU A 168 -17.45 -12.65 14.78
N LYS A 169 -16.34 -12.63 15.52
CA LYS A 169 -16.37 -12.82 16.97
C LYS A 169 -17.14 -11.70 17.65
N TYR A 170 -16.86 -10.45 17.29
CA TYR A 170 -17.54 -9.30 17.88
C TYR A 170 -19.04 -9.28 17.61
N LEU A 171 -19.47 -9.57 16.37
CA LEU A 171 -20.86 -9.50 15.96
C LEU A 171 -21.69 -10.74 16.31
N PHE A 172 -21.09 -11.92 16.23
CA PHE A 172 -21.81 -13.21 16.31
C PHE A 172 -21.25 -14.17 17.36
N GLY A 173 -20.20 -13.79 18.10
CA GLY A 173 -19.59 -14.62 19.11
C GLY A 173 -18.81 -15.82 18.56
N LEU A 174 -18.45 -15.82 17.27
CA LEU A 174 -17.68 -16.92 16.68
C LEU A 174 -16.27 -17.00 17.28
N PRO A 175 -15.72 -18.20 17.55
CA PRO A 175 -14.42 -18.33 18.17
C PRO A 175 -13.28 -17.84 17.25
N GLN A 176 -12.28 -17.17 17.84
CA GLN A 176 -11.03 -16.86 17.16
C GLN A 176 -10.07 -18.04 17.29
N ASN A 177 -10.09 -18.91 16.28
CA ASN A 177 -9.22 -20.08 16.23
C ASN A 177 -8.92 -20.49 14.79
N VAL A 178 -7.94 -21.38 14.63
CA VAL A 178 -7.49 -21.85 13.31
C VAL A 178 -8.63 -22.49 12.51
N THR A 179 -9.55 -23.21 13.14
CA THR A 179 -10.67 -23.84 12.42
C THR A 179 -11.60 -22.81 11.78
N THR A 180 -11.96 -21.76 12.52
CA THR A 180 -12.77 -20.65 11.98
C THR A 180 -12.04 -19.92 10.87
N GLN A 181 -10.73 -19.68 11.04
CA GLN A 181 -9.91 -19.03 10.03
C GLN A 181 -9.82 -19.86 8.73
N LEU A 182 -9.62 -21.18 8.84
CA LEU A 182 -9.64 -22.07 7.67
C LEU A 182 -11.01 -22.09 6.97
N ALA A 183 -12.10 -22.04 7.72
CA ALA A 183 -13.43 -21.93 7.13
C ALA A 183 -13.61 -20.61 6.39
N ILE A 184 -13.15 -19.49 6.94
CA ILE A 184 -13.16 -18.19 6.27
C ILE A 184 -12.33 -18.23 4.97
N ILE A 185 -11.12 -18.78 5.02
CA ILE A 185 -10.27 -18.94 3.83
C ILE A 185 -10.98 -19.80 2.76
N ALA A 186 -11.62 -20.88 3.15
CA ALA A 186 -12.35 -21.74 2.22
C ALA A 186 -13.52 -20.99 1.53
N VAL A 187 -14.29 -20.21 2.30
CA VAL A 187 -15.36 -19.37 1.75
C VAL A 187 -14.81 -18.32 0.78
N LEU A 188 -13.75 -17.62 1.18
CA LEU A 188 -13.08 -16.64 0.30
C LEU A 188 -12.54 -17.32 -0.97
N ALA A 189 -11.97 -18.51 -0.86
CA ALA A 189 -11.46 -19.27 -2.01
C ALA A 189 -12.58 -19.62 -3.01
N VAL A 190 -13.76 -19.98 -2.52
CA VAL A 190 -14.93 -20.22 -3.38
C VAL A 190 -15.36 -18.93 -4.08
N ILE A 191 -15.42 -17.81 -3.35
CA ILE A 191 -15.85 -16.53 -3.89
C ILE A 191 -14.87 -16.04 -4.98
N TYR A 192 -13.58 -15.97 -4.71
CA TYR A 192 -12.64 -15.46 -5.71
C TYR A 192 -12.45 -16.42 -6.90
N THR A 193 -12.54 -17.74 -6.66
CA THR A 193 -12.51 -18.72 -7.76
C THR A 193 -13.74 -18.58 -8.65
N GLY A 194 -14.92 -18.48 -8.05
CA GLY A 194 -16.16 -18.25 -8.78
C GLY A 194 -16.14 -16.96 -9.61
N THR A 195 -15.57 -15.87 -9.05
CA THR A 195 -15.43 -14.62 -9.79
C THR A 195 -14.38 -14.70 -10.90
N ALA A 196 -13.30 -15.44 -10.70
CA ALA A 196 -12.29 -15.66 -11.72
C ALA A 196 -12.84 -16.48 -12.90
N VAL A 197 -13.62 -17.52 -12.61
CA VAL A 197 -14.26 -18.38 -13.65
C VAL A 197 -15.31 -17.61 -14.46
N THR A 198 -16.06 -16.70 -13.84
CA THR A 198 -17.04 -15.85 -14.55
C THR A 198 -16.43 -14.75 -15.41
N GLY A 199 -15.11 -14.57 -15.33
CA GLY A 199 -14.32 -13.68 -16.17
C GLY A 199 -14.18 -12.26 -15.64
N ILE A 200 -13.21 -11.56 -16.21
CA ILE A 200 -12.78 -10.21 -15.76
C ILE A 200 -13.92 -9.19 -15.90
N ASP A 201 -14.66 -9.25 -17.00
CA ASP A 201 -15.63 -8.22 -17.35
C ASP A 201 -16.91 -8.27 -16.50
N ARG A 202 -17.24 -9.40 -15.90
CA ARG A 202 -18.46 -9.58 -15.11
C ARG A 202 -18.18 -9.78 -13.62
N GLY A 203 -17.48 -10.85 -13.27
CA GLY A 203 -17.27 -11.23 -11.87
C GLY A 203 -16.34 -10.28 -11.13
N ILE A 204 -15.13 -10.08 -11.64
CA ILE A 204 -14.12 -9.25 -11.00
C ILE A 204 -14.57 -7.79 -10.95
N LYS A 205 -15.13 -7.26 -12.05
CA LYS A 205 -15.65 -5.89 -12.10
C LYS A 205 -16.77 -5.64 -11.10
N ALA A 206 -17.71 -6.58 -10.95
CA ALA A 206 -18.83 -6.43 -10.01
C ALA A 206 -18.33 -6.35 -8.55
N ILE A 207 -17.42 -7.26 -8.15
CA ILE A 207 -16.86 -7.25 -6.79
C ILE A 207 -15.98 -6.02 -6.57
N SER A 208 -15.18 -5.59 -7.54
CA SER A 208 -14.36 -4.38 -7.43
C SER A 208 -15.23 -3.13 -7.24
N ASN A 209 -16.32 -3.00 -8.00
CA ASN A 209 -17.25 -1.88 -7.84
C ASN A 209 -17.98 -1.92 -6.48
N LEU A 210 -18.38 -3.10 -6.02
CA LEU A 210 -18.98 -3.26 -4.69
C LEU A 210 -17.98 -2.88 -3.58
N ASN A 211 -16.74 -3.35 -3.68
CA ASN A 211 -15.68 -3.00 -2.73
C ASN A 211 -15.44 -1.48 -2.67
N LEU A 212 -15.31 -0.84 -3.83
CA LEU A 212 -15.12 0.61 -3.89
C LEU A 212 -16.32 1.36 -3.31
N PHE A 213 -17.55 0.94 -3.63
CA PHE A 213 -18.77 1.51 -3.07
C PHE A 213 -18.81 1.40 -1.56
N LEU A 214 -18.53 0.21 -1.01
CA LEU A 214 -18.49 -0.01 0.45
C LEU A 214 -17.39 0.81 1.13
N ALA A 215 -16.21 0.90 0.52
CA ALA A 215 -15.12 1.72 1.04
C ALA A 215 -15.51 3.21 1.08
N CYS A 216 -16.07 3.74 0.00
CA CYS A 216 -16.57 5.11 -0.04
C CYS A 216 -17.69 5.35 0.97
N LEU A 217 -18.63 4.40 1.09
CA LEU A 217 -19.73 4.48 2.06
C LEU A 217 -19.20 4.56 3.50
N LEU A 218 -18.22 3.72 3.86
CA LEU A 218 -17.59 3.73 5.18
C LEU A 218 -16.86 5.04 5.46
N VAL A 219 -16.08 5.54 4.49
CA VAL A 219 -15.38 6.84 4.62
C VAL A 219 -16.38 7.96 4.83
N VAL A 220 -17.42 8.06 3.99
CA VAL A 220 -18.43 9.11 4.10
C VAL A 220 -19.22 9.00 5.40
N ALA A 221 -19.63 7.79 5.77
CA ALA A 221 -20.39 7.56 7.01
C ALA A 221 -19.57 7.99 8.23
N LEU A 222 -18.30 7.57 8.34
CA LEU A 222 -17.47 7.95 9.47
C LEU A 222 -17.10 9.43 9.45
N PHE A 223 -16.89 10.02 8.28
CA PHE A 223 -16.63 11.46 8.17
C PHE A 223 -17.82 12.31 8.62
N VAL A 224 -19.06 11.91 8.27
CA VAL A 224 -20.28 12.69 8.58
C VAL A 224 -20.77 12.41 10.01
N LEU A 225 -20.73 11.15 10.45
CA LEU A 225 -21.26 10.74 11.75
C LEU A 225 -20.23 10.78 12.88
N GLY A 226 -18.95 10.80 12.53
CA GLY A 226 -17.83 10.80 13.45
C GLY A 226 -17.33 12.20 13.82
N PRO A 227 -16.14 12.30 14.41
CA PRO A 227 -15.54 13.57 14.83
C PRO A 227 -14.94 14.32 13.63
N THR A 228 -15.79 14.87 12.76
CA THR A 228 -15.39 15.50 11.47
C THR A 228 -14.26 16.52 11.62
N LEU A 229 -14.33 17.39 12.66
CA LEU A 229 -13.29 18.40 12.87
C LEU A 229 -11.94 17.76 13.19
N ALA A 230 -11.92 16.79 14.10
CA ALA A 230 -10.68 16.07 14.46
C ALA A 230 -10.10 15.31 13.26
N ILE A 231 -10.95 14.77 12.38
CA ILE A 231 -10.52 14.11 11.12
C ILE A 231 -9.80 15.12 10.22
N ILE A 232 -10.39 16.31 10.01
CA ILE A 232 -9.79 17.37 9.18
C ILE A 232 -8.47 17.85 9.78
N GLU A 233 -8.44 18.11 11.09
CA GLU A 233 -7.24 18.55 11.82
C GLU A 233 -6.14 17.49 11.73
N SER A 234 -6.46 16.21 11.92
CA SER A 234 -5.52 15.09 11.78
C SER A 234 -4.96 14.98 10.36
N LEU A 235 -5.78 15.22 9.33
CA LEU A 235 -5.32 15.20 7.94
C LEU A 235 -4.34 16.34 7.67
N MET A 236 -4.71 17.56 8.06
CA MET A 236 -3.90 18.74 7.79
C MET A 236 -2.57 18.72 8.55
N THR A 237 -2.62 18.43 9.85
CA THR A 237 -1.42 18.30 10.68
C THR A 237 -0.54 17.14 10.20
N GLY A 238 -1.14 15.97 9.95
CA GLY A 238 -0.41 14.80 9.48
C GLY A 238 0.30 15.01 8.14
N ILE A 239 -0.30 15.73 7.19
CA ILE A 239 0.37 16.10 5.93
C ILE A 239 1.53 17.06 6.21
N GLY A 240 1.35 18.07 7.05
CA GLY A 240 2.40 19.02 7.42
C GLY A 240 3.60 18.33 8.07
N ASP A 241 3.34 17.48 9.05
CA ASP A 241 4.36 16.70 9.77
C ASP A 241 5.06 15.72 8.84
N TYR A 242 4.31 15.01 7.99
CA TYR A 242 4.89 14.11 6.99
C TYR A 242 5.84 14.85 6.05
N LEU A 243 5.41 15.95 5.45
CA LEU A 243 6.23 16.72 4.51
C LEU A 243 7.49 17.30 5.16
N SER A 244 7.40 17.69 6.44
CA SER A 244 8.54 18.22 7.18
C SER A 244 9.56 17.17 7.59
N THR A 245 9.14 15.91 7.77
CA THR A 245 9.98 14.84 8.33
C THR A 245 10.31 13.71 7.36
N VAL A 246 9.63 13.61 6.20
CA VAL A 246 9.78 12.48 5.28
C VAL A 246 11.25 12.21 4.89
N VAL A 247 12.05 13.24 4.69
CA VAL A 247 13.47 13.06 4.33
C VAL A 247 14.27 12.51 5.52
N SER A 248 14.12 13.09 6.70
CA SER A 248 14.85 12.64 7.90
C SER A 248 14.45 11.22 8.31
N GLU A 249 13.18 10.87 8.22
CA GLU A 249 12.68 9.52 8.52
C GLU A 249 13.18 8.50 7.49
N SER A 250 13.25 8.87 6.22
CA SER A 250 13.78 8.01 5.15
C SER A 250 15.22 7.55 5.41
N PHE A 251 16.01 8.33 6.14
CA PHE A 251 17.42 8.03 6.47
C PHE A 251 17.62 7.64 7.94
N SER A 252 16.56 7.52 8.73
CA SER A 252 16.65 7.12 10.13
C SER A 252 16.91 5.61 10.25
N MET A 253 18.06 5.22 10.80
CA MET A 253 18.54 3.82 10.85
C MET A 253 18.85 3.31 12.24
N ALA A 254 18.68 4.12 13.27
CA ALA A 254 19.03 3.77 14.67
C ALA A 254 20.39 3.03 14.79
N PRO A 255 21.53 3.63 14.35
CA PRO A 255 22.83 2.93 14.27
C PRO A 255 23.33 2.49 15.66
N TRP A 256 22.91 3.17 16.71
CA TRP A 256 23.34 2.93 18.09
C TRP A 256 22.43 1.95 18.85
N GLY A 257 21.44 1.35 18.20
CA GLY A 257 20.54 0.38 18.80
C GLY A 257 19.36 1.01 19.56
N GLY A 258 18.91 0.33 20.64
CA GLY A 258 17.76 0.78 21.45
C GLY A 258 16.40 0.32 20.92
N ASP A 259 15.34 0.70 21.63
CA ASP A 259 13.96 0.28 21.37
C ASP A 259 13.48 0.71 19.99
N TYR A 260 13.91 1.91 19.52
CA TYR A 260 13.61 2.39 18.19
C TYR A 260 14.11 1.45 17.08
N LYS A 261 15.27 0.82 17.24
CA LYS A 261 15.80 -0.14 16.26
C LYS A 261 14.91 -1.38 16.14
N GLN A 262 14.43 -1.89 17.28
CA GLN A 262 13.53 -3.02 17.33
C GLN A 262 12.17 -2.65 16.69
N TRP A 263 11.61 -1.51 17.08
CA TRP A 263 10.37 -0.99 16.50
C TRP A 263 10.47 -0.81 14.98
N MET A 264 11.56 -0.22 14.49
CA MET A 264 11.81 -0.05 13.06
C MET A 264 11.82 -1.39 12.32
N GLY A 265 12.36 -2.44 12.94
CA GLY A 265 12.34 -3.81 12.40
C GLY A 265 10.92 -4.37 12.24
N TRP A 266 10.09 -4.18 13.27
CA TRP A 266 8.71 -4.67 13.30
C TRP A 266 7.75 -3.88 12.41
N TRP A 267 8.01 -2.59 12.19
CA TRP A 267 7.12 -1.70 11.44
C TRP A 267 7.70 -1.28 10.09
N THR A 268 8.66 -0.39 10.07
CA THR A 268 9.15 0.20 8.83
C THR A 268 9.76 -0.84 7.89
N LEU A 269 10.65 -1.71 8.40
CA LEU A 269 11.29 -2.73 7.56
C LEU A 269 10.31 -3.85 7.15
N PHE A 270 9.36 -4.19 8.01
CA PHE A 270 8.26 -5.09 7.65
C PHE A 270 7.45 -4.53 6.47
N TYR A 271 7.03 -3.26 6.56
CA TYR A 271 6.30 -2.62 5.46
C TYR A 271 7.12 -2.56 4.18
N TRP A 272 8.39 -2.17 4.25
CA TRP A 272 9.24 -2.13 3.06
C TRP A 272 9.41 -3.49 2.41
N ALA A 273 9.59 -4.54 3.18
CA ALA A 273 9.64 -5.91 2.68
C ALA A 273 8.32 -6.33 2.03
N TRP A 274 7.19 -6.01 2.66
CA TRP A 274 5.86 -6.31 2.14
C TRP A 274 5.58 -5.57 0.84
N TRP A 275 5.85 -4.27 0.77
CA TRP A 275 5.67 -3.50 -0.46
C TRP A 275 6.56 -3.99 -1.61
N ILE A 276 7.80 -4.32 -1.34
CA ILE A 276 8.72 -4.89 -2.34
C ILE A 276 8.22 -6.25 -2.83
N ALA A 277 7.72 -7.11 -1.95
CA ALA A 277 7.14 -8.39 -2.33
C ALA A 277 5.90 -8.24 -3.24
N TRP A 278 5.07 -7.22 -2.99
CA TRP A 278 3.89 -6.92 -3.80
C TRP A 278 4.21 -6.19 -5.11
N ALA A 279 5.37 -5.57 -5.24
CA ALA A 279 5.70 -4.72 -6.37
C ALA A 279 5.60 -5.41 -7.75
N PRO A 280 5.94 -6.69 -7.94
CA PRO A 280 5.74 -7.37 -9.22
C PRO A 280 4.28 -7.42 -9.65
N PHE A 281 3.37 -7.74 -8.74
CA PHE A 281 1.93 -7.86 -9.02
C PHE A 281 1.28 -6.49 -9.24
N VAL A 282 1.41 -5.58 -8.27
CA VAL A 282 0.83 -4.24 -8.34
C VAL A 282 1.46 -3.44 -9.47
N GLY A 283 2.79 -3.56 -9.66
CA GLY A 283 3.51 -2.90 -10.73
C GLY A 283 3.05 -3.33 -12.12
N SER A 284 2.77 -4.62 -12.35
CA SER A 284 2.23 -5.09 -13.63
C SER A 284 0.83 -4.54 -13.90
N PHE A 285 -0.03 -4.45 -12.90
CA PHE A 285 -1.33 -3.81 -13.02
C PHE A 285 -1.21 -2.32 -13.37
N ILE A 286 -0.40 -1.57 -12.62
CA ILE A 286 -0.18 -0.14 -12.86
C ILE A 286 0.42 0.10 -14.26
N ALA A 287 1.37 -0.74 -14.69
CA ALA A 287 1.92 -0.69 -16.04
C ALA A 287 0.83 -0.81 -17.10
N ARG A 288 -0.04 -1.81 -16.96
CA ARG A 288 -1.13 -2.11 -17.92
C ARG A 288 -2.10 -0.94 -18.09
N ILE A 289 -2.49 -0.30 -17.01
CA ILE A 289 -3.46 0.81 -17.03
C ILE A 289 -2.83 2.15 -17.44
N SER A 290 -1.50 2.22 -17.56
CA SER A 290 -0.77 3.48 -17.81
C SER A 290 -0.24 3.62 -19.24
N ARG A 291 -0.62 2.70 -20.14
CA ARG A 291 -0.23 2.77 -21.56
C ARG A 291 -0.58 4.13 -22.18
N GLY A 292 0.35 4.69 -22.94
CA GLY A 292 0.18 5.96 -23.66
C GLY A 292 0.42 7.23 -22.83
N ARG A 293 0.61 7.13 -21.49
CA ARG A 293 0.97 8.28 -20.66
C ARG A 293 2.45 8.61 -20.79
N THR A 294 2.80 9.87 -20.53
CA THR A 294 4.20 10.26 -20.38
C THR A 294 4.76 9.77 -19.05
N ILE A 295 6.08 9.57 -18.96
CA ILE A 295 6.75 9.21 -17.70
C ILE A 295 6.43 10.22 -16.60
N ARG A 296 6.37 11.52 -16.91
CA ARG A 296 6.04 12.56 -15.94
C ARG A 296 4.63 12.43 -15.40
N GLU A 297 3.64 12.25 -16.27
CA GLU A 297 2.24 12.01 -15.86
C GLU A 297 2.12 10.73 -15.03
N PHE A 298 2.81 9.68 -15.47
CA PHE A 298 2.84 8.40 -14.77
C PHE A 298 3.38 8.55 -13.34
N VAL A 299 4.58 9.13 -13.20
CA VAL A 299 5.21 9.27 -11.88
C VAL A 299 4.39 10.16 -10.97
N ALA A 300 3.92 11.31 -11.46
CA ALA A 300 3.09 12.21 -10.65
C ALA A 300 1.79 11.52 -10.19
N GLY A 301 1.08 10.83 -11.10
CA GLY A 301 -0.16 10.14 -10.76
C GLY A 301 0.04 8.98 -9.81
N VAL A 302 1.03 8.12 -10.05
CA VAL A 302 1.28 6.92 -9.22
C VAL A 302 1.79 7.28 -7.83
N LEU A 303 2.61 8.31 -7.68
CA LEU A 303 3.13 8.70 -6.37
C LEU A 303 2.12 9.52 -5.55
N ILE A 304 1.41 10.45 -6.17
CA ILE A 304 0.60 11.43 -5.42
C ILE A 304 -0.81 10.91 -5.16
N VAL A 305 -1.50 10.39 -6.17
CA VAL A 305 -2.93 10.08 -6.06
C VAL A 305 -3.23 9.02 -4.99
N PRO A 306 -2.57 7.86 -5.01
CA PRO A 306 -2.84 6.86 -4.00
C PRO A 306 -2.28 7.23 -2.61
N ALA A 307 -1.16 7.98 -2.53
CA ALA A 307 -0.64 8.47 -1.26
C ALA A 307 -1.65 9.42 -0.57
N LEU A 308 -2.22 10.36 -1.31
CA LEU A 308 -3.28 11.23 -0.78
C LEU A 308 -4.53 10.43 -0.39
N GLY A 309 -4.90 9.41 -1.17
CA GLY A 309 -5.98 8.51 -0.81
C GLY A 309 -5.72 7.78 0.51
N SER A 310 -4.49 7.29 0.72
CA SER A 310 -4.07 6.68 1.99
C SER A 310 -4.12 7.68 3.15
N PHE A 311 -3.64 8.90 2.95
CA PHE A 311 -3.71 9.95 3.99
C PHE A 311 -5.15 10.27 4.39
N CYS A 312 -6.06 10.41 3.42
CA CYS A 312 -7.48 10.58 3.70
C CYS A 312 -8.06 9.40 4.47
N TRP A 313 -7.70 8.17 4.08
CA TRP A 313 -8.14 6.96 4.77
C TRP A 313 -7.68 6.92 6.23
N PHE A 314 -6.39 7.12 6.48
CA PHE A 314 -5.84 7.14 7.84
C PHE A 314 -6.38 8.30 8.67
N ALA A 315 -6.59 9.48 8.09
CA ALA A 315 -7.20 10.59 8.79
C ALA A 315 -8.63 10.28 9.23
N VAL A 316 -9.44 9.67 8.34
CA VAL A 316 -10.83 9.32 8.65
C VAL A 316 -10.88 8.22 9.72
N PHE A 317 -10.20 7.10 9.50
CA PHE A 317 -10.30 5.95 10.41
C PHE A 317 -9.36 6.07 11.61
N GLY A 318 -8.10 6.38 11.38
CA GLY A 318 -7.09 6.54 12.41
C GLY A 318 -7.30 7.79 13.26
N GLY A 319 -7.54 8.94 12.62
CA GLY A 319 -7.83 10.19 13.31
C GLY A 319 -9.09 10.12 14.17
N ALA A 320 -10.17 9.49 13.67
CA ALA A 320 -11.36 9.25 14.48
C ALA A 320 -11.07 8.32 15.66
N GLY A 321 -10.32 7.23 15.44
CA GLY A 321 -9.92 6.29 16.50
C GLY A 321 -9.09 6.96 17.59
N LEU A 322 -8.09 7.76 17.21
CA LEU A 322 -7.27 8.53 18.14
C LEU A 322 -8.09 9.52 18.94
N HIS A 323 -9.02 10.23 18.28
CA HIS A 323 -9.90 11.18 18.97
C HIS A 323 -10.81 10.49 20.01
N LEU A 324 -11.40 9.35 19.67
CA LEU A 324 -12.25 8.59 20.58
C LEU A 324 -11.47 8.09 21.81
N GLU A 325 -10.23 7.64 21.61
CA GLU A 325 -9.37 7.17 22.70
C GLU A 325 -8.91 8.34 23.60
N LEU A 326 -8.43 9.44 23.02
CA LEU A 326 -7.94 10.61 23.76
C LEU A 326 -9.06 11.37 24.50
N SER A 327 -10.26 11.39 23.95
CA SER A 327 -11.44 11.98 24.60
C SER A 327 -12.08 11.06 25.66
N HIS A 328 -11.54 9.85 25.84
CA HIS A 328 -12.12 8.79 26.70
C HIS A 328 -13.56 8.41 26.34
N ALA A 329 -14.02 8.72 25.12
CA ALA A 329 -15.32 8.32 24.62
C ALA A 329 -15.42 6.81 24.32
N ALA A 330 -14.28 6.18 23.97
CA ALA A 330 -14.15 4.75 23.82
C ALA A 330 -12.75 4.31 24.27
N SER A 331 -12.60 3.04 24.66
CA SER A 331 -11.32 2.43 25.02
C SER A 331 -11.02 1.29 24.06
N ILE A 332 -10.46 1.64 22.88
CA ILE A 332 -10.21 0.72 21.77
C ILE A 332 -8.72 0.39 21.59
N ALA A 333 -7.83 1.28 22.01
CA ALA A 333 -6.40 1.12 21.79
C ALA A 333 -5.81 -0.11 22.49
N LYS A 334 -6.28 -0.44 23.69
CA LYS A 334 -5.86 -1.67 24.41
C LYS A 334 -6.25 -2.95 23.68
N GLN A 335 -7.39 -2.97 23.00
CA GLN A 335 -7.83 -4.12 22.20
C GLN A 335 -6.94 -4.30 20.98
N VAL A 336 -6.60 -3.19 20.32
CA VAL A 336 -5.70 -3.20 19.14
C VAL A 336 -4.31 -3.73 19.52
N THR A 337 -3.74 -3.30 20.63
CA THR A 337 -2.41 -3.77 21.06
C THR A 337 -2.42 -5.24 21.47
N ALA A 338 -3.49 -5.73 22.09
CA ALA A 338 -3.63 -7.14 22.42
C ALA A 338 -3.74 -8.04 21.17
N ASP A 339 -4.48 -7.59 20.15
CA ASP A 339 -4.67 -8.37 18.93
C ASP A 339 -3.47 -8.28 17.95
N ILE A 340 -2.71 -7.21 17.93
CA ILE A 340 -1.50 -7.09 17.11
C ILE A 340 -0.30 -7.84 17.72
N SER A 341 -0.30 -8.04 19.04
CA SER A 341 0.78 -8.74 19.75
C SER A 341 0.66 -10.27 19.72
N THR A 342 -0.45 -10.83 19.29
CA THR A 342 -0.70 -12.25 19.14
C THR A 342 -0.66 -12.71 17.69
#